data_c5c9a8100369276ccd613825aca380a1
#
_entry.id   c5c9a8100369276ccd613825aca380a1
#
_cell.length_a   1.000
_cell.length_b   1.000
_cell.length_c   1.000
_cell.angle_alpha   90.00
_cell.angle_beta   90.00
_cell.angle_gamma   90.00
#
_symmetry.space_group_name_H-M   'P 1'
#
loop_
_entity.id
_entity.type
_entity.pdbx_description
1 polymer ?
#
loop_
_entity_poly.entity_id
_entity_poly.type
_entity_poly.pdbx_seq_one_letter_code
_entity_poly.pdbx_strand_id
1 'polypeptide(L)'
;MNENKVVIPQEVVEQSKEKKRSHRSMRQTQIYRDAANLKYLIVQAMADAPRKYAKYFDEMLVTVSNAKQSLALALESGSESVRSENLSYAKVLAEDIMDDSVIMAQLGIIGKDRKKAIKRLAQKVSGQAVKLRDYFKSQGIGING
;
A
#
# COMPACT_ATOMS: atom_id res chain seq x y z
N MET A 1 -14.63 9.29 19.78
CA MET A 1 -13.46 8.49 19.78
C MET A 1 -12.55 8.85 18.71
N ASN A 2 -11.36 8.72 19.00
CA ASN A 2 -10.40 9.12 18.04
C ASN A 2 -9.88 8.00 17.23
N GLU A 3 -10.44 6.87 17.38
CA GLU A 3 -10.04 5.76 16.60
C GLU A 3 -10.36 5.93 15.16
N ASN A 4 -11.07 6.97 14.82
CA ASN A 4 -11.34 7.25 13.42
C ASN A 4 -10.16 7.80 12.70
N LYS A 5 -9.16 8.24 13.41
CA LYS A 5 -7.98 8.74 12.76
C LYS A 5 -7.24 7.59 12.12
N VAL A 6 -6.53 7.90 11.05
CA VAL A 6 -5.63 6.94 10.48
C VAL A 6 -4.54 6.68 11.49
N VAL A 7 -4.44 5.44 11.91
CA VAL A 7 -3.47 5.07 12.92
C VAL A 7 -2.52 4.06 12.34
N ILE A 8 -1.24 4.41 12.36
CA ILE A 8 -0.20 3.49 11.94
C ILE A 8 0.11 2.62 13.14
N PRO A 9 0.08 1.31 13.01
CA PRO A 9 0.41 0.44 14.13
C PRO A 9 1.74 0.79 14.74
N GLN A 10 1.83 0.71 16.05
CA GLN A 10 3.03 1.11 16.77
C GLN A 10 4.25 0.31 16.31
N GLU A 11 4.08 -0.97 16.07
CA GLU A 11 5.18 -1.78 15.61
C GLU A 11 5.72 -1.35 14.26
N VAL A 12 4.87 -0.82 13.39
CA VAL A 12 5.32 -0.31 12.11
C VAL A 12 6.15 0.94 12.32
N VAL A 13 5.71 1.82 13.24
CA VAL A 13 6.44 3.03 13.54
C VAL A 13 7.81 2.71 14.10
N GLU A 14 7.88 1.76 15.01
CA GLU A 14 9.15 1.39 15.63
C GLU A 14 10.08 0.73 14.64
N GLN A 15 9.56 -0.13 13.79
CA GLN A 15 10.35 -0.73 12.73
C GLN A 15 10.90 0.32 11.79
N SER A 16 10.10 1.34 11.51
CA SER A 16 10.54 2.42 10.65
C SER A 16 11.71 3.17 11.27
N LYS A 17 11.65 3.40 12.57
CA LYS A 17 12.74 4.10 13.26
C LYS A 17 14.03 3.28 13.23
N GLU A 18 13.92 2.00 13.44
CA GLU A 18 15.08 1.12 13.40
C GLU A 18 15.67 1.05 12.00
N LYS A 19 14.81 0.97 11.00
CA LYS A 19 15.27 0.90 9.63
C LYS A 19 15.94 2.19 9.20
N LYS A 20 15.49 3.32 9.72
CA LYS A 20 16.19 4.57 9.46
C LYS A 20 17.61 4.51 9.97
N ARG A 21 17.79 3.96 11.16
CA ARG A 21 19.14 3.84 11.71
C ARG A 21 19.99 2.86 10.91
N SER A 22 19.37 1.90 10.22
CA SER A 22 20.10 0.96 9.38
C SER A 22 20.14 1.41 7.94
N HIS A 23 20.03 2.71 7.69
CA HIS A 23 20.24 3.32 6.37
C HIS A 23 19.10 3.14 5.38
N ARG A 24 17.91 2.82 5.85
CA ARG A 24 16.79 2.75 4.97
C ARG A 24 16.31 4.14 4.60
N SER A 25 15.88 4.32 3.37
CA SER A 25 15.43 5.61 2.91
C SER A 25 14.06 5.93 3.50
N MET A 26 13.78 7.23 3.64
CA MET A 26 12.47 7.70 4.10
C MET A 26 11.36 7.28 3.16
N ARG A 27 11.68 7.18 1.87
CA ARG A 27 10.68 6.79 0.89
C ARG A 27 10.18 5.37 1.11
N GLN A 28 11.08 4.47 1.56
CA GLN A 28 10.68 3.10 1.86
C GLN A 28 9.68 3.08 3.00
N THR A 29 9.97 3.87 4.04
CA THR A 29 9.07 4.00 5.18
C THR A 29 7.73 4.57 4.75
N GLN A 30 7.77 5.59 3.91
CA GLN A 30 6.56 6.28 3.50
C GLN A 30 5.62 5.38 2.70
N ILE A 31 6.17 4.57 1.80
CA ILE A 31 5.31 3.72 0.98
C ILE A 31 4.60 2.67 1.84
N TYR A 32 5.27 2.12 2.83
CA TYR A 32 4.65 1.15 3.70
C TYR A 32 3.56 1.79 4.54
N ARG A 33 3.80 2.99 5.03
CA ARG A 33 2.81 3.74 5.80
C ARG A 33 1.59 4.08 4.94
N ASP A 34 1.83 4.48 3.70
CA ASP A 34 0.73 4.79 2.79
C ASP A 34 -0.12 3.54 2.50
N ALA A 35 0.51 2.38 2.37
CA ALA A 35 -0.23 1.14 2.18
C ALA A 35 -1.04 0.78 3.43
N ALA A 36 -0.49 1.03 4.62
CA ALA A 36 -1.23 0.81 5.86
C ALA A 36 -2.42 1.75 5.96
N ASN A 37 -2.24 3.00 5.56
CA ASN A 37 -3.33 3.97 5.55
C ASN A 37 -4.39 3.59 4.51
N LEU A 38 -3.98 3.05 3.39
CA LEU A 38 -4.91 2.58 2.38
C LEU A 38 -5.78 1.47 2.95
N LYS A 39 -5.19 0.54 3.69
CA LYS A 39 -5.95 -0.51 4.34
C LYS A 39 -6.95 0.08 5.32
N TYR A 40 -6.54 1.08 6.07
CA TYR A 40 -7.43 1.74 7.03
C TYR A 40 -8.64 2.38 6.33
N LEU A 41 -8.40 3.04 5.19
CA LEU A 41 -9.49 3.65 4.44
C LEU A 41 -10.49 2.61 3.95
N ILE A 42 -9.99 1.44 3.55
CA ILE A 42 -10.87 0.36 3.11
C ILE A 42 -11.70 -0.17 4.28
N VAL A 43 -11.08 -0.32 5.45
CA VAL A 43 -11.79 -0.76 6.65
C VAL A 43 -12.87 0.24 7.02
N GLN A 44 -12.57 1.54 6.95
CA GLN A 44 -13.57 2.56 7.22
C GLN A 44 -14.74 2.48 6.24
N ALA A 45 -14.43 2.30 4.97
CA ALA A 45 -15.47 2.19 3.96
C ALA A 45 -16.36 0.99 4.23
N MET A 46 -15.75 -0.13 4.62
CA MET A 46 -16.51 -1.32 4.97
C MET A 46 -17.42 -1.08 6.16
N ALA A 47 -16.91 -0.39 7.18
CA ALA A 47 -17.70 -0.12 8.38
C ALA A 47 -18.91 0.75 8.08
N ASP A 48 -18.81 1.63 7.08
CA ASP A 48 -19.91 2.53 6.74
C ASP A 48 -20.90 1.92 5.75
N ALA A 49 -20.57 0.80 5.14
CA ALA A 49 -21.39 0.19 4.10
C ALA A 49 -22.35 -0.85 4.69
N PRO A 50 -23.47 -1.12 4.02
CA PRO A 50 -24.35 -2.21 4.45
C PRO A 50 -23.61 -3.53 4.45
N ARG A 51 -23.96 -4.37 5.41
CA ARG A 51 -23.30 -5.67 5.60
C ARG A 51 -23.35 -6.58 4.38
N LYS A 52 -24.38 -6.43 3.57
CA LYS A 52 -24.52 -7.29 2.40
C LYS A 52 -23.37 -7.11 1.41
N TYR A 53 -22.60 -6.03 1.56
CA TYR A 53 -21.47 -5.78 0.67
C TYR A 53 -20.11 -6.18 1.26
N ALA A 54 -20.13 -6.80 2.43
CA ALA A 54 -18.87 -7.13 3.13
C ALA A 54 -17.91 -7.93 2.27
N LYS A 55 -18.44 -8.81 1.45
CA LYS A 55 -17.63 -9.65 0.60
C LYS A 55 -16.70 -8.85 -0.33
N TYR A 56 -17.21 -7.76 -0.87
CA TYR A 56 -16.40 -6.93 -1.77
C TYR A 56 -15.23 -6.30 -1.03
N PHE A 57 -15.49 -5.86 0.19
CA PHE A 57 -14.43 -5.25 1.00
C PHE A 57 -13.42 -6.29 1.46
N ASP A 58 -13.87 -7.50 1.74
CA ASP A 58 -12.95 -8.56 2.16
C ASP A 58 -11.92 -8.84 1.08
N GLU A 59 -12.33 -8.83 -0.18
CA GLU A 59 -11.40 -9.03 -1.27
C GLU A 59 -10.40 -7.90 -1.37
N MET A 60 -10.86 -6.66 -1.22
CA MET A 60 -9.95 -5.52 -1.21
C MET A 60 -8.96 -5.58 -0.05
N LEU A 61 -9.43 -6.03 1.11
CA LEU A 61 -8.56 -6.14 2.28
C LEU A 61 -7.48 -7.20 2.07
N VAL A 62 -7.82 -8.30 1.41
CA VAL A 62 -6.81 -9.30 1.06
C VAL A 62 -5.79 -8.69 0.11
N THR A 63 -6.26 -7.95 -0.89
CA THR A 63 -5.38 -7.34 -1.88
C THR A 63 -4.41 -6.36 -1.23
N VAL A 64 -4.91 -5.47 -0.36
CA VAL A 64 -4.03 -4.48 0.27
C VAL A 64 -3.09 -5.13 1.27
N SER A 65 -3.53 -6.20 1.94
CA SER A 65 -2.65 -6.93 2.86
C SER A 65 -1.52 -7.60 2.10
N ASN A 66 -1.82 -8.15 0.93
CA ASN A 66 -0.79 -8.73 0.08
C ASN A 66 0.16 -7.66 -0.44
N ALA A 67 -0.34 -6.48 -0.75
CA ALA A 67 0.51 -5.37 -1.16
C ALA A 67 1.49 -4.99 -0.05
N LYS A 68 0.98 -4.89 1.19
CA LYS A 68 1.83 -4.59 2.34
C LYS A 68 2.91 -5.64 2.52
N GLN A 69 2.54 -6.91 2.38
CA GLN A 69 3.48 -8.00 2.53
C GLN A 69 4.58 -7.94 1.46
N SER A 70 4.18 -7.66 0.23
CA SER A 70 5.15 -7.52 -0.86
C SER A 70 6.09 -6.36 -0.61
N LEU A 71 5.56 -5.25 -0.10
CA LEU A 71 6.40 -4.10 0.22
C LEU A 71 7.39 -4.45 1.33
N ALA A 72 6.95 -5.18 2.35
CA ALA A 72 7.85 -5.57 3.43
C ALA A 72 8.97 -6.47 2.90
N LEU A 73 8.63 -7.42 2.04
CA LEU A 73 9.64 -8.29 1.44
C LEU A 73 10.64 -7.49 0.61
N ALA A 74 10.14 -6.55 -0.17
CA ALA A 74 11.00 -5.72 -1.00
C ALA A 74 11.94 -4.87 -0.16
N LEU A 75 11.41 -4.26 0.90
CA LEU A 75 12.18 -3.34 1.71
C LEU A 75 13.26 -4.04 2.52
N GLU A 76 13.04 -5.31 2.84
CA GLU A 76 13.97 -6.04 3.68
C GLU A 76 14.96 -6.90 2.90
N SER A 77 14.74 -7.05 1.61
CA SER A 77 15.58 -7.92 0.81
C SER A 77 16.87 -7.23 0.39
N GLY A 78 17.96 -7.97 0.36
CA GLY A 78 19.19 -7.50 -0.24
C GLY A 78 19.32 -7.86 -1.72
N SER A 79 18.37 -8.63 -2.23
CA SER A 79 18.38 -9.08 -3.61
C SER A 79 17.65 -8.09 -4.51
N GLU A 80 18.31 -7.64 -5.55
CA GLU A 80 17.73 -6.69 -6.49
C GLU A 80 16.54 -7.30 -7.21
N SER A 81 16.62 -8.57 -7.59
CA SER A 81 15.51 -9.21 -8.29
C SER A 81 14.30 -9.40 -7.37
N VAL A 82 14.50 -9.74 -6.09
CA VAL A 82 13.41 -9.87 -5.14
C VAL A 82 12.75 -8.53 -4.91
N ARG A 83 13.53 -7.47 -4.75
CA ARG A 83 12.98 -6.13 -4.58
C ARG A 83 12.16 -5.71 -5.80
N SER A 84 12.73 -5.89 -6.99
CA SER A 84 12.06 -5.48 -8.21
C SER A 84 10.74 -6.22 -8.40
N GLU A 85 10.76 -7.52 -8.19
CA GLU A 85 9.60 -8.36 -8.37
C GLU A 85 8.49 -7.99 -7.39
N ASN A 86 8.85 -7.80 -6.13
CA ASN A 86 7.85 -7.49 -5.12
C ASN A 86 7.30 -6.08 -5.25
N LEU A 87 8.12 -5.13 -5.68
CA LEU A 87 7.62 -3.78 -5.95
C LEU A 87 6.69 -3.76 -7.15
N SER A 88 7.01 -4.53 -8.18
CA SER A 88 6.12 -4.64 -9.33
C SER A 88 4.79 -5.28 -8.94
N TYR A 89 4.83 -6.28 -8.07
CA TYR A 89 3.63 -6.92 -7.60
C TYR A 89 2.77 -5.96 -6.76
N ALA A 90 3.41 -5.22 -5.86
CA ALA A 90 2.69 -4.22 -5.06
C ALA A 90 2.03 -3.18 -5.94
N LYS A 91 2.70 -2.77 -7.02
CA LYS A 91 2.12 -1.82 -7.97
C LYS A 91 0.82 -2.37 -8.57
N VAL A 92 0.85 -3.62 -9.03
CA VAL A 92 -0.32 -4.23 -9.63
C VAL A 92 -1.46 -4.34 -8.63
N LEU A 93 -1.14 -4.73 -7.40
CA LEU A 93 -2.17 -4.84 -6.36
C LEU A 93 -2.79 -3.49 -6.03
N ALA A 94 -1.98 -2.44 -5.99
CA ALA A 94 -2.52 -1.10 -5.76
C ALA A 94 -3.42 -0.66 -6.91
N GLU A 95 -3.07 -1.01 -8.13
CA GLU A 95 -3.89 -0.69 -9.29
C GLU A 95 -5.22 -1.45 -9.26
N ASP A 96 -5.19 -2.70 -8.78
CA ASP A 96 -6.44 -3.45 -8.60
C ASP A 96 -7.36 -2.75 -7.62
N ILE A 97 -6.80 -2.22 -6.54
CA ILE A 97 -7.60 -1.48 -5.56
C ILE A 97 -8.22 -0.24 -6.19
N MET A 98 -7.45 0.45 -7.03
CA MET A 98 -7.98 1.62 -7.74
C MET A 98 -9.18 1.24 -8.59
N ASP A 99 -9.05 0.16 -9.37
CA ASP A 99 -10.11 -0.29 -10.24
C ASP A 99 -11.34 -0.74 -9.44
N ASP A 100 -11.11 -1.48 -8.36
CA ASP A 100 -12.20 -1.94 -7.53
C ASP A 100 -12.96 -0.79 -6.89
N SER A 101 -12.25 0.26 -6.48
CA SER A 101 -12.90 1.42 -5.87
C SER A 101 -13.83 2.12 -6.87
N VAL A 102 -13.44 2.18 -8.14
CA VAL A 102 -14.27 2.77 -9.18
C VAL A 102 -15.53 1.93 -9.39
N ILE A 103 -15.36 0.62 -9.46
CA ILE A 103 -16.49 -0.28 -9.65
C ILE A 103 -17.45 -0.19 -8.48
N MET A 104 -16.93 -0.19 -7.26
CA MET A 104 -17.78 -0.13 -6.08
C MET A 104 -18.54 1.19 -6.00
N ALA A 105 -17.92 2.28 -6.45
CA ALA A 105 -18.62 3.56 -6.50
C ALA A 105 -19.72 3.54 -7.55
N GLN A 106 -19.46 2.93 -8.70
CA GLN A 106 -20.48 2.82 -9.74
C GLN A 106 -21.67 1.98 -9.30
N LEU A 107 -21.41 0.98 -8.46
CA LEU A 107 -22.47 0.13 -7.92
C LEU A 107 -23.17 0.76 -6.71
N GLY A 108 -22.73 1.94 -6.29
CA GLY A 108 -23.33 2.60 -5.15
C GLY A 108 -22.93 2.03 -3.80
N ILE A 109 -21.89 1.19 -3.77
CA ILE A 109 -21.44 0.57 -2.52
C ILE A 109 -20.65 1.57 -1.68
N ILE A 110 -19.87 2.42 -2.32
CA ILE A 110 -19.15 3.50 -1.63
C ILE A 110 -19.50 4.82 -2.32
N GLY A 111 -19.36 5.92 -1.57
CA GLY A 111 -19.63 7.23 -2.11
C GLY A 111 -18.45 7.78 -2.89
N LYS A 112 -18.68 8.89 -3.56
CA LYS A 112 -17.69 9.55 -4.38
C LYS A 112 -16.43 9.95 -3.61
N ASP A 113 -16.63 10.51 -2.43
CA ASP A 113 -15.50 10.99 -1.65
C ASP A 113 -14.65 9.84 -1.17
N ARG A 114 -15.30 8.74 -0.78
CA ARG A 114 -14.60 7.55 -0.35
C ARG A 114 -13.80 6.95 -1.49
N LYS A 115 -14.43 6.91 -2.67
CA LYS A 115 -13.73 6.42 -3.86
C LYS A 115 -12.50 7.26 -4.15
N LYS A 116 -12.64 8.58 -4.10
CA LYS A 116 -11.53 9.48 -4.38
C LYS A 116 -10.37 9.26 -3.42
N ALA A 117 -10.69 9.11 -2.14
CA ALA A 117 -9.66 8.93 -1.13
C ALA A 117 -8.89 7.63 -1.35
N ILE A 118 -9.61 6.53 -1.57
CA ILE A 118 -8.99 5.23 -1.79
C ILE A 118 -8.16 5.25 -3.07
N LYS A 119 -8.74 5.77 -4.14
CA LYS A 119 -8.07 5.80 -5.44
C LYS A 119 -6.78 6.63 -5.38
N ARG A 120 -6.85 7.79 -4.73
CA ARG A 120 -5.69 8.67 -4.64
C ARG A 120 -4.54 8.02 -3.89
N LEU A 121 -4.86 7.37 -2.77
CA LEU A 121 -3.82 6.76 -1.96
C LEU A 121 -3.27 5.51 -2.65
N ALA A 122 -4.12 4.72 -3.29
CA ALA A 122 -3.66 3.57 -4.05
C ALA A 122 -2.75 4.01 -5.21
N GLN A 123 -3.11 5.09 -5.87
CA GLN A 123 -2.29 5.63 -6.93
C GLN A 123 -0.93 6.09 -6.42
N LYS A 124 -0.92 6.67 -5.24
CA LYS A 124 0.32 7.10 -4.60
C LYS A 124 1.22 5.91 -4.30
N VAL A 125 0.65 4.84 -3.76
CA VAL A 125 1.40 3.61 -3.48
C VAL A 125 1.98 3.03 -4.78
N SER A 126 1.15 2.95 -5.82
CA SER A 126 1.58 2.45 -7.11
C SER A 126 2.74 3.27 -7.67
N GLY A 127 2.63 4.59 -7.64
CA GLY A 127 3.67 5.47 -8.16
C GLY A 127 4.97 5.36 -7.37
N GLN A 128 4.87 5.26 -6.05
CA GLN A 128 6.05 5.10 -5.22
C GLN A 128 6.73 3.76 -5.46
N ALA A 129 5.94 2.71 -5.70
CA ALA A 129 6.51 1.39 -5.98
C ALA A 129 7.36 1.42 -7.24
N VAL A 130 6.86 2.10 -8.29
CA VAL A 130 7.62 2.23 -9.52
C VAL A 130 8.91 3.01 -9.28
N LYS A 131 8.82 4.11 -8.55
CA LYS A 131 10.01 4.93 -8.29
C LYS A 131 11.05 4.18 -7.49
N LEU A 132 10.63 3.42 -6.50
CA LEU A 132 11.55 2.64 -5.71
C LEU A 132 12.18 1.52 -6.52
N ARG A 133 11.36 0.87 -7.36
CA ARG A 133 11.88 -0.19 -8.22
C ARG A 133 12.96 0.35 -9.13
N ASP A 134 12.70 1.49 -9.74
CA ASP A 134 13.66 2.10 -10.65
C ASP A 134 14.92 2.54 -9.90
N TYR A 135 14.75 3.06 -8.70
CA TYR A 135 15.86 3.45 -7.87
C TYR A 135 16.78 2.25 -7.54
N PHE A 136 16.17 1.14 -7.12
CA PHE A 136 16.94 -0.04 -6.78
C PHE A 136 17.63 -0.65 -8.01
N LYS A 137 16.97 -0.60 -9.15
CA LYS A 137 17.59 -1.06 -10.38
C LYS A 137 18.80 -0.22 -10.74
N SER A 138 18.68 1.09 -10.59
CA SER A 138 19.78 2.00 -10.85
C SER A 138 20.96 1.70 -9.94
N GLN A 139 20.69 1.44 -8.66
CA GLN A 139 21.75 1.12 -7.70
C GLN A 139 22.37 -0.23 -8.03
N GLY A 140 21.56 -1.21 -8.40
CA GLY A 140 22.07 -2.53 -8.73
C GLY A 140 22.97 -2.50 -9.94
N ILE A 141 22.59 -1.75 -10.96
CA ILE A 141 23.43 -1.61 -12.14
C ILE A 141 24.73 -0.95 -11.78
N GLY A 142 24.69 0.09 -10.96
CA GLY A 142 25.88 0.78 -10.54
C GLY A 142 26.84 -0.11 -9.75
N ILE A 143 26.27 -1.01 -8.95
CA ILE A 143 27.07 -1.91 -8.11
C ILE A 143 27.62 -3.07 -8.91
N ASN A 144 26.80 -3.64 -9.76
CA ASN A 144 27.17 -4.84 -10.49
C ASN A 144 27.77 -4.54 -11.84
N GLY A 145 27.78 -3.33 -12.14
CA GLY A 145 28.16 -2.81 -13.37
C GLY A 145 29.14 -3.05 -14.10
#